data_2dde66986c18e1af13379c907cdce434
#
_entry.id   2dde66986c18e1af13379c907cdce434
#
_cell.length_a   1.000
_cell.length_b   1.000
_cell.length_c   1.000
_cell.angle_alpha   90.00
_cell.angle_beta   90.00
_cell.angle_gamma   90.00
#
_symmetry.space_group_name_H-M   'P 1'
#
loop_
_entity.id
_entity.type
_entity.pdbx_description
1 polymer ?
#
loop_
_entity_poly.entity_id
_entity_poly.type
_entity_poly.pdbx_seq_one_letter_code
_entity_poly.pdbx_strand_id
1 'polypeptide(L)'
;MDHAVSLVQAYLQLNGYFTSAEYPIIAAAGRNGFRTLTDIDVLAFRFPSGLPSPASSPKRAPRALDMNDIDPGLGVPVDAIDMVIGEVKEGRVGINSGARNPEILKTVIGRLGDSTIDSDAVVADLLEHGSATLPSGFAIRLIAFGSFPPGAPVPPCRIISLGHVLDFLQRYVRKHWSMLRHLQFKDPAFGFLMTLEKARRGGAGRRGEAGVEIVSSKPRPAHDRPPRR
;
A
#
# COMPACT_ATOMS: atom_id res chain seq x y z
N MET A 1 4.56 -10.66 7.78
CA MET A 1 4.37 -9.55 6.82
C MET A 1 5.39 -8.48 7.15
N ASP A 2 6.17 -8.10 6.17
CA ASP A 2 7.18 -7.04 6.26
C ASP A 2 6.50 -5.68 6.48
N HIS A 3 7.11 -4.81 7.32
CA HIS A 3 6.53 -3.50 7.64
C HIS A 3 6.56 -2.56 6.44
N ALA A 4 7.57 -2.64 5.61
CA ALA A 4 7.66 -1.86 4.38
C ALA A 4 6.58 -2.28 3.37
N VAL A 5 6.33 -3.58 3.24
CA VAL A 5 5.23 -4.11 2.41
C VAL A 5 3.88 -3.60 2.91
N SER A 6 3.65 -3.60 4.24
CA SER A 6 2.40 -3.08 4.81
C SER A 6 2.22 -1.58 4.53
N LEU A 7 3.30 -0.77 4.62
CA LEU A 7 3.24 0.66 4.28
C LEU A 7 2.89 0.89 2.80
N VAL A 8 3.50 0.11 1.90
CA VAL A 8 3.22 0.19 0.47
C VAL A 8 1.81 -0.25 0.15
N GLN A 9 1.29 -1.30 0.80
CA GLN A 9 -0.10 -1.70 0.66
C GLN A 9 -1.06 -0.57 1.07
N ALA A 10 -0.85 0.01 2.26
CA ALA A 10 -1.66 1.14 2.73
C ALA A 10 -1.62 2.32 1.75
N TYR A 11 -0.45 2.64 1.21
CA TYR A 11 -0.26 3.68 0.20
C TYR A 11 -1.06 3.39 -1.08
N LEU A 12 -0.95 2.17 -1.63
CA LEU A 12 -1.67 1.78 -2.83
C LEU A 12 -3.19 1.75 -2.61
N GLN A 13 -3.65 1.27 -1.46
CA GLN A 13 -5.08 1.25 -1.12
C GLN A 13 -5.68 2.65 -1.05
N LEU A 14 -4.97 3.63 -0.47
CA LEU A 14 -5.39 5.03 -0.46
C LEU A 14 -5.39 5.66 -1.86
N ASN A 15 -4.61 5.12 -2.78
CA ASN A 15 -4.62 5.49 -4.20
C ASN A 15 -5.65 4.70 -5.03
N GLY A 16 -6.54 3.94 -4.37
CA GLY A 16 -7.67 3.26 -5.01
C GLY A 16 -7.36 1.86 -5.54
N TYR A 17 -6.27 1.22 -5.11
CA TYR A 17 -5.92 -0.14 -5.52
C TYR A 17 -6.47 -1.18 -4.54
N PHE A 18 -6.87 -2.33 -5.09
CA PHE A 18 -6.97 -3.58 -4.36
C PHE A 18 -5.60 -4.24 -4.33
N THR A 19 -5.13 -4.68 -3.18
CA THR A 19 -3.77 -5.19 -3.00
C THR A 19 -3.72 -6.60 -2.47
N SER A 20 -2.75 -7.39 -2.94
CA SER A 20 -2.34 -8.66 -2.34
C SER A 20 -0.84 -8.57 -2.03
N ALA A 21 -0.44 -8.90 -0.81
CA ALA A 21 0.97 -8.97 -0.42
C ALA A 21 1.49 -10.39 -0.46
N GLU A 22 2.82 -10.52 -0.62
CA GLU A 22 3.52 -11.80 -0.55
C GLU A 22 2.84 -12.86 -1.44
N TYR A 23 2.52 -12.45 -2.68
CA TYR A 23 1.75 -13.28 -3.60
C TYR A 23 2.63 -14.42 -4.18
N PRO A 24 2.36 -15.70 -3.85
CA PRO A 24 3.23 -16.78 -4.23
C PRO A 24 3.10 -17.14 -5.72
N ILE A 25 4.22 -17.22 -6.40
CA ILE A 25 4.34 -17.72 -7.78
C ILE A 25 4.77 -19.16 -7.74
N ILE A 26 3.86 -20.03 -8.15
CA ILE A 26 4.04 -21.47 -8.13
C ILE A 26 4.22 -21.98 -9.56
N ALA A 27 5.24 -22.78 -9.81
CA ALA A 27 5.47 -23.48 -11.05
C ALA A 27 5.39 -25.01 -10.86
N ALA A 28 5.07 -25.71 -11.93
CA ALA A 28 5.13 -27.15 -11.95
C ALA A 28 6.58 -27.64 -11.77
N ALA A 29 6.78 -28.66 -10.96
CA ALA A 29 8.07 -29.28 -10.70
C ALA A 29 7.98 -30.79 -10.97
N GLY A 30 8.55 -31.25 -12.08
CA GLY A 30 8.53 -32.64 -12.45
C GLY A 30 7.13 -33.20 -12.77
N ARG A 31 6.98 -34.54 -12.68
CA ARG A 31 5.73 -35.20 -13.14
C ARG A 31 4.50 -34.93 -12.29
N ASN A 32 4.63 -34.63 -10.99
CA ASN A 32 3.48 -34.44 -10.08
C ASN A 32 3.75 -33.46 -8.94
N GLY A 33 4.72 -32.54 -9.06
CA GLY A 33 5.11 -31.61 -8.00
C GLY A 33 4.90 -30.16 -8.39
N PHE A 34 4.84 -29.30 -7.38
CA PHE A 34 4.84 -27.85 -7.51
C PHE A 34 5.97 -27.29 -6.64
N ARG A 35 6.56 -26.19 -7.09
CA ARG A 35 7.53 -25.41 -6.30
C ARG A 35 7.15 -23.93 -6.33
N THR A 36 7.34 -23.25 -5.23
CA THR A 36 7.31 -21.79 -5.21
C THR A 36 8.57 -21.28 -5.90
N LEU A 37 8.41 -20.43 -6.90
CA LEU A 37 9.51 -19.76 -7.59
C LEU A 37 9.99 -18.55 -6.79
N THR A 38 9.06 -17.75 -6.35
CA THR A 38 9.25 -16.53 -5.56
C THR A 38 7.89 -16.04 -5.06
N ASP A 39 7.92 -15.09 -4.15
CA ASP A 39 6.76 -14.28 -3.82
C ASP A 39 6.91 -12.91 -4.46
N ILE A 40 5.79 -12.32 -4.93
CA ILE A 40 5.72 -10.92 -5.33
C ILE A 40 5.34 -10.12 -4.09
N ASP A 41 6.16 -9.15 -3.72
CA ASP A 41 5.95 -8.38 -2.47
C ASP A 41 4.58 -7.71 -2.45
N VAL A 42 4.17 -7.07 -3.57
CA VAL A 42 2.83 -6.48 -3.72
C VAL A 42 2.32 -6.64 -5.14
N LEU A 43 1.13 -7.22 -5.27
CA LEU A 43 0.33 -7.23 -6.49
C LEU A 43 -0.89 -6.35 -6.26
N ALA A 44 -1.13 -5.37 -7.14
CA ALA A 44 -2.20 -4.42 -6.94
C ALA A 44 -2.97 -4.13 -8.23
N PHE A 45 -4.29 -3.92 -8.11
CA PHE A 45 -5.19 -3.65 -9.24
C PHE A 45 -6.03 -2.42 -8.94
N ARG A 46 -6.20 -1.56 -9.92
CA ARG A 46 -7.07 -0.40 -9.87
C ARG A 46 -7.95 -0.35 -11.11
N PHE A 47 -9.23 -0.11 -10.90
CA PHE A 47 -10.16 0.15 -12.00
C PHE A 47 -10.22 1.64 -12.32
N PRO A 48 -10.46 2.04 -13.57
CA PRO A 48 -10.56 3.45 -13.93
C PRO A 48 -11.69 4.14 -13.15
N SER A 49 -11.44 5.39 -12.79
CA SER A 49 -12.41 6.24 -12.10
C SER A 49 -13.43 6.73 -13.12
N GLY A 50 -14.53 6.03 -13.30
CA GLY A 50 -15.53 6.43 -14.31
C GLY A 50 -16.50 5.31 -14.68
N LEU A 51 -16.36 4.12 -14.09
CA LEU A 51 -17.45 3.18 -14.15
C LEU A 51 -18.69 3.85 -13.53
N PRO A 52 -19.81 3.94 -14.28
CA PRO A 52 -21.01 4.55 -13.75
C PRO A 52 -21.41 3.83 -12.47
N SER A 53 -21.33 4.56 -11.35
CA SER A 53 -21.93 4.07 -10.11
C SER A 53 -23.40 3.81 -10.40
N PRO A 54 -23.93 2.62 -10.11
CA PRO A 54 -25.36 2.37 -10.34
C PRO A 54 -26.16 3.41 -9.55
N ALA A 55 -26.76 4.32 -10.30
CA ALA A 55 -27.73 5.31 -9.88
C ALA A 55 -27.41 6.04 -8.58
N SER A 56 -26.80 7.17 -8.75
CA SER A 56 -26.88 8.30 -7.83
C SER A 56 -28.32 8.52 -7.38
N SER A 57 -28.66 8.03 -6.21
CA SER A 57 -29.79 8.60 -5.46
C SER A 57 -29.41 10.01 -5.04
N PRO A 58 -30.10 11.06 -5.54
CA PRO A 58 -29.55 12.42 -5.49
C PRO A 58 -29.65 13.12 -4.14
N LYS A 59 -29.94 12.51 -3.02
CA LYS A 59 -30.21 13.35 -1.82
C LYS A 59 -29.74 12.91 -0.46
N ARG A 60 -29.10 11.76 -0.21
CA ARG A 60 -28.61 11.41 1.16
C ARG A 60 -27.59 10.30 1.32
N ALA A 61 -26.77 9.97 0.32
CA ALA A 61 -25.55 9.23 0.65
C ALA A 61 -24.63 10.19 1.42
N PRO A 62 -24.04 9.79 2.55
CA PRO A 62 -22.86 10.49 3.04
C PRO A 62 -21.93 10.55 1.85
N ARG A 63 -21.47 11.76 1.49
CA ARG A 63 -20.54 12.02 0.39
C ARG A 63 -19.50 10.91 0.48
N ALA A 64 -19.57 9.96 -0.46
CA ALA A 64 -18.62 8.88 -0.52
C ALA A 64 -17.27 9.57 -0.39
N LEU A 65 -16.45 9.11 0.55
CA LEU A 65 -15.14 9.68 0.83
C LEU A 65 -14.55 10.10 -0.49
N ASP A 66 -14.40 11.41 -0.70
CA ASP A 66 -13.73 11.93 -1.87
C ASP A 66 -12.24 11.55 -1.70
N MET A 67 -11.99 10.26 -1.95
CA MET A 67 -10.71 9.59 -1.79
C MET A 67 -9.80 9.87 -3.00
N ASN A 68 -10.20 10.82 -3.86
CA ASN A 68 -9.52 11.13 -5.12
C ASN A 68 -8.23 11.95 -4.94
N ASP A 69 -7.59 11.88 -3.79
CA ASP A 69 -6.22 12.38 -3.63
C ASP A 69 -5.22 11.35 -4.15
N ILE A 70 -5.35 10.97 -5.43
CA ILE A 70 -4.37 10.11 -6.07
C ILE A 70 -3.01 10.83 -6.09
N ASP A 71 -1.98 10.12 -5.64
CA ASP A 71 -0.63 10.64 -5.68
C ASP A 71 -0.13 10.78 -7.13
N PRO A 72 0.17 11.99 -7.61
CA PRO A 72 0.75 12.17 -8.94
C PRO A 72 2.07 11.41 -9.14
N GLY A 73 2.84 11.21 -8.05
CA GLY A 73 4.08 10.43 -8.06
C GLY A 73 3.88 8.98 -8.47
N LEU A 74 2.69 8.42 -8.26
CA LEU A 74 2.35 7.06 -8.68
C LEU A 74 2.13 6.96 -10.20
N GLY A 75 1.76 8.05 -10.87
CA GLY A 75 1.55 8.10 -12.32
C GLY A 75 0.47 7.15 -12.82
N VAL A 76 -0.67 7.13 -12.13
CA VAL A 76 -1.79 6.23 -12.43
C VAL A 76 -2.40 6.55 -13.79
N PRO A 77 -2.60 5.55 -14.68
CA PRO A 77 -3.36 5.75 -15.92
C PRO A 77 -4.81 6.14 -15.59
N VAL A 78 -5.35 7.14 -16.31
CA VAL A 78 -6.67 7.71 -16.00
C VAL A 78 -7.80 6.78 -16.45
N ASP A 79 -7.69 6.24 -17.66
CA ASP A 79 -8.79 5.55 -18.36
C ASP A 79 -8.52 4.05 -18.57
N ALA A 80 -7.56 3.47 -17.85
CA ALA A 80 -7.19 2.07 -17.97
C ALA A 80 -7.37 1.32 -16.64
N ILE A 81 -7.65 0.03 -16.73
CA ILE A 81 -7.39 -0.87 -15.61
C ILE A 81 -5.88 -0.90 -15.43
N ASP A 82 -5.40 -0.68 -14.22
CA ASP A 82 -3.97 -0.60 -13.91
C ASP A 82 -3.57 -1.71 -12.94
N MET A 83 -2.59 -2.50 -13.34
CA MET A 83 -1.99 -3.54 -12.53
C MET A 83 -0.56 -3.14 -12.16
N VAL A 84 -0.25 -3.17 -10.89
CA VAL A 84 1.10 -2.93 -10.38
C VAL A 84 1.68 -4.24 -9.88
N ILE A 85 2.87 -4.58 -10.37
CA ILE A 85 3.75 -5.62 -9.84
C ILE A 85 4.82 -4.86 -9.05
N GLY A 86 4.73 -4.90 -7.73
CA GLY A 86 5.56 -4.11 -6.82
C GLY A 86 6.64 -4.93 -6.16
N GLU A 87 7.87 -4.44 -6.18
CA GLU A 87 8.99 -4.94 -5.37
C GLU A 87 9.27 -3.93 -4.26
N VAL A 88 9.41 -4.41 -3.02
CA VAL A 88 9.60 -3.55 -1.83
C VAL A 88 10.92 -3.89 -1.14
N LYS A 89 11.73 -2.86 -0.84
CA LYS A 89 12.99 -3.01 -0.11
C LYS A 89 13.11 -1.94 0.97
N GLU A 90 13.34 -2.33 2.20
CA GLU A 90 13.60 -1.39 3.30
C GLU A 90 14.88 -0.57 3.11
N GLY A 91 15.81 -1.10 2.34
CA GLY A 91 17.08 -0.46 2.01
C GLY A 91 17.17 0.00 0.57
N ARG A 92 18.33 -0.29 -0.03
CA ARG A 92 18.66 0.04 -1.41
C ARG A 92 17.70 -0.66 -2.37
N VAL A 93 17.01 0.10 -3.21
CA VAL A 93 16.20 -0.46 -4.30
C VAL A 93 17.11 -1.20 -5.28
N GLY A 94 16.87 -2.48 -5.41
CA GLY A 94 17.29 -3.26 -6.55
C GLY A 94 16.07 -4.04 -6.99
N ILE A 95 15.67 -3.98 -8.25
CA ILE A 95 14.67 -4.93 -8.71
C ILE A 95 15.30 -6.31 -8.61
N ASN A 96 14.70 -7.14 -7.77
CA ASN A 96 15.14 -8.50 -7.55
C ASN A 96 15.13 -9.26 -8.89
N SER A 97 16.06 -10.19 -9.09
CA SER A 97 16.03 -11.08 -10.25
C SER A 97 14.69 -11.79 -10.42
N GLY A 98 13.92 -11.98 -9.34
CA GLY A 98 12.57 -12.52 -9.36
C GLY A 98 11.57 -11.65 -10.11
N ALA A 99 11.42 -10.38 -9.74
CA ALA A 99 10.47 -9.46 -10.40
C ALA A 99 10.85 -9.12 -11.86
N ARG A 100 12.08 -9.44 -12.29
CA ARG A 100 12.56 -9.34 -13.67
C ARG A 100 12.70 -10.69 -14.37
N ASN A 101 12.31 -11.77 -13.74
CA ASN A 101 12.36 -13.09 -14.36
C ASN A 101 11.20 -13.23 -15.36
N PRO A 102 11.48 -13.45 -16.66
CA PRO A 102 10.44 -13.61 -17.67
C PRO A 102 9.41 -14.69 -17.34
N GLU A 103 9.83 -15.84 -16.76
CA GLU A 103 8.92 -16.93 -16.40
C GLU A 103 7.94 -16.52 -15.30
N ILE A 104 8.41 -15.72 -14.33
CA ILE A 104 7.57 -15.20 -13.26
C ILE A 104 6.55 -14.21 -13.81
N LEU A 105 7.00 -13.26 -14.63
CA LEU A 105 6.12 -12.29 -15.27
C LEU A 105 5.08 -12.96 -16.17
N LYS A 106 5.47 -13.94 -16.99
CA LYS A 106 4.54 -14.75 -17.79
C LYS A 106 3.50 -15.44 -16.92
N THR A 107 3.92 -16.03 -15.80
CA THR A 107 3.00 -16.70 -14.87
C THR A 107 1.98 -15.71 -14.28
N VAL A 108 2.40 -14.50 -13.93
CA VAL A 108 1.50 -13.45 -13.41
C VAL A 108 0.53 -13.00 -14.50
N ILE A 109 1.02 -12.72 -15.71
CA ILE A 109 0.21 -12.28 -16.85
C ILE A 109 -0.79 -13.37 -17.26
N GLY A 110 -0.35 -14.64 -17.30
CA GLY A 110 -1.22 -15.77 -17.63
C GLY A 110 -2.41 -15.95 -16.65
N ARG A 111 -2.32 -15.41 -15.43
CA ARG A 111 -3.43 -15.42 -14.47
C ARG A 111 -4.50 -14.35 -14.73
N LEU A 112 -4.25 -13.42 -15.65
CA LEU A 112 -5.28 -12.47 -16.10
C LEU A 112 -6.41 -13.16 -16.89
N GLY A 113 -6.20 -14.42 -17.26
CA GLY A 113 -7.25 -15.25 -17.88
C GLY A 113 -7.57 -14.93 -19.34
N ASP A 114 -6.82 -14.04 -19.98
CA ASP A 114 -7.02 -13.68 -21.38
C ASP A 114 -6.02 -14.47 -22.26
N SER A 115 -6.52 -15.48 -22.93
CA SER A 115 -5.71 -16.34 -23.82
C SER A 115 -5.27 -15.65 -25.12
N THR A 116 -5.74 -14.44 -25.40
CA THR A 116 -5.36 -13.65 -26.59
C THR A 116 -4.08 -12.81 -26.35
N ILE A 117 -3.63 -12.73 -25.09
CA ILE A 117 -2.44 -11.96 -24.73
C ILE A 117 -1.18 -12.69 -25.22
N ASP A 118 -0.40 -12.02 -26.06
CA ASP A 118 0.99 -12.41 -26.32
C ASP A 118 1.84 -12.08 -25.09
N SER A 119 1.97 -13.05 -24.19
CA SER A 119 2.71 -12.87 -22.95
C SER A 119 4.19 -12.61 -23.16
N ASP A 120 4.78 -13.06 -24.30
CA ASP A 120 6.18 -12.82 -24.61
C ASP A 120 6.43 -11.35 -24.97
N ALA A 121 5.58 -10.78 -25.81
CA ALA A 121 5.64 -9.36 -26.16
C ALA A 121 5.42 -8.46 -24.93
N VAL A 122 4.41 -8.76 -24.11
CA VAL A 122 4.13 -8.01 -22.89
C VAL A 122 5.30 -8.07 -21.89
N VAL A 123 5.92 -9.23 -21.73
CA VAL A 123 7.09 -9.39 -20.84
C VAL A 123 8.29 -8.62 -21.39
N ALA A 124 8.52 -8.63 -22.71
CA ALA A 124 9.57 -7.85 -23.32
C ALA A 124 9.41 -6.35 -23.05
N ASP A 125 8.20 -5.80 -23.23
CA ASP A 125 7.89 -4.40 -22.93
C ASP A 125 8.10 -4.07 -21.44
N LEU A 126 7.65 -4.95 -20.53
CA LEU A 126 7.85 -4.76 -19.10
C LEU A 126 9.33 -4.73 -18.72
N LEU A 127 10.15 -5.58 -19.33
CA LEU A 127 11.58 -5.65 -19.03
C LEU A 127 12.36 -4.47 -19.62
N GLU A 128 11.93 -3.94 -20.76
CA GLU A 128 12.57 -2.82 -21.44
C GLU A 128 12.09 -1.46 -20.91
N HIS A 129 10.77 -1.29 -20.69
CA HIS A 129 10.16 0.01 -20.39
C HIS A 129 9.60 0.10 -18.95
N GLY A 130 9.50 -1.04 -18.23
CA GLY A 130 8.86 -1.10 -16.91
C GLY A 130 7.34 -0.99 -16.94
N SER A 131 6.74 -0.96 -18.14
CA SER A 131 5.29 -0.92 -18.34
C SER A 131 4.91 -1.51 -19.69
N ALA A 132 3.71 -2.11 -19.74
CA ALA A 132 3.09 -2.61 -20.96
C ALA A 132 1.61 -2.26 -20.97
N THR A 133 1.03 -2.07 -22.16
CA THR A 133 -0.41 -1.87 -22.32
C THR A 133 -0.97 -2.96 -23.22
N LEU A 134 -1.96 -3.69 -22.74
CA LEU A 134 -2.61 -4.74 -23.52
C LEU A 134 -3.57 -4.14 -24.54
N PRO A 135 -3.90 -4.88 -25.62
CA PRO A 135 -4.91 -4.44 -26.61
C PRO A 135 -6.27 -4.10 -26.01
N SER A 136 -6.61 -4.72 -24.87
CA SER A 136 -7.83 -4.44 -24.08
C SER A 136 -7.79 -3.07 -23.37
N GLY A 137 -6.69 -2.32 -23.43
CA GLY A 137 -6.47 -1.09 -22.68
C GLY A 137 -6.03 -1.32 -21.22
N PHE A 138 -5.71 -2.57 -20.85
CA PHE A 138 -5.21 -2.91 -19.53
C PHE A 138 -3.72 -2.54 -19.41
N ALA A 139 -3.34 -1.75 -18.43
CA ALA A 139 -1.97 -1.35 -18.17
C ALA A 139 -1.33 -2.26 -17.11
N ILE A 140 -0.09 -2.67 -17.34
CA ILE A 140 0.72 -3.43 -16.39
C ILE A 140 2.00 -2.65 -16.14
N ARG A 141 2.38 -2.47 -14.88
CA ARG A 141 3.56 -1.67 -14.51
C ARG A 141 4.41 -2.33 -13.45
N LEU A 142 5.73 -2.26 -13.62
CA LEU A 142 6.70 -2.60 -12.60
C LEU A 142 6.98 -1.36 -11.75
N ILE A 143 6.83 -1.46 -10.43
CA ILE A 143 7.16 -0.38 -9.50
C ILE A 143 8.06 -0.92 -8.41
N ALA A 144 9.19 -0.24 -8.19
CA ALA A 144 10.08 -0.54 -7.09
C ALA A 144 9.90 0.49 -5.97
N PHE A 145 9.65 0.00 -4.77
CA PHE A 145 9.51 0.81 -3.56
C PHE A 145 10.75 0.64 -2.68
N GLY A 146 11.43 1.74 -2.34
CA GLY A 146 12.63 1.69 -1.50
C GLY A 146 13.55 2.88 -1.70
N SER A 147 14.75 2.84 -1.10
CA SER A 147 15.73 3.91 -1.23
C SER A 147 16.57 3.76 -2.50
N PHE A 148 16.64 4.82 -3.31
CA PHE A 148 17.47 4.85 -4.51
C PHE A 148 18.74 5.68 -4.25
N PRO A 149 19.93 5.08 -4.29
CA PRO A 149 21.16 5.83 -4.04
C PRO A 149 21.50 6.72 -5.23
N PRO A 150 22.02 7.95 -4.98
CA PRO A 150 22.51 8.83 -6.04
C PRO A 150 23.56 8.13 -6.92
N GLY A 151 23.44 8.28 -8.22
CA GLY A 151 24.39 7.73 -9.20
C GLY A 151 24.25 6.23 -9.52
N ALA A 152 23.27 5.55 -8.93
CA ALA A 152 22.98 4.18 -9.33
C ALA A 152 22.32 4.13 -10.71
N PRO A 153 22.54 3.05 -11.51
CA PRO A 153 21.81 2.87 -12.77
C PRO A 153 20.31 2.83 -12.51
N VAL A 154 19.57 3.66 -13.24
CA VAL A 154 18.10 3.71 -13.12
C VAL A 154 17.53 2.45 -13.79
N PRO A 155 16.83 1.58 -13.06
CA PRO A 155 16.17 0.44 -13.69
C PRO A 155 15.02 0.91 -14.59
N PRO A 156 14.66 0.14 -15.61
CA PRO A 156 13.52 0.44 -16.47
C PRO A 156 12.19 0.18 -15.74
N CYS A 157 11.95 0.91 -14.68
CA CYS A 157 10.70 0.86 -13.91
C CYS A 157 10.54 2.14 -13.10
N ARG A 158 9.33 2.40 -12.65
CA ARG A 158 9.08 3.50 -11.73
C ARG A 158 9.64 3.19 -10.36
N ILE A 159 10.33 4.17 -9.76
CA ILE A 159 10.84 4.06 -8.40
C ILE A 159 10.10 5.05 -7.50
N ILE A 160 9.61 4.56 -6.36
CA ILE A 160 8.96 5.38 -5.32
C ILE A 160 9.69 5.13 -4.01
N SER A 161 10.24 6.19 -3.41
CA SER A 161 10.93 6.03 -2.14
C SER A 161 9.95 5.73 -0.98
N LEU A 162 10.37 4.93 -0.01
CA LEU A 162 9.57 4.71 1.21
C LEU A 162 9.35 6.01 1.99
N GLY A 163 10.28 6.97 1.89
CA GLY A 163 10.10 8.32 2.44
C GLY A 163 8.91 9.03 1.78
N HIS A 164 8.79 8.97 0.44
CA HIS A 164 7.65 9.54 -0.28
C HIS A 164 6.33 8.85 0.11
N VAL A 165 6.34 7.52 0.21
CA VAL A 165 5.18 6.74 0.68
C VAL A 165 4.73 7.22 2.06
N LEU A 166 5.66 7.33 3.01
CA LEU A 166 5.38 7.76 4.37
C LEU A 166 4.85 9.20 4.42
N ASP A 167 5.48 10.11 3.67
CA ASP A 167 5.06 11.51 3.59
C ASP A 167 3.64 11.65 3.02
N PHE A 168 3.31 10.87 1.97
CA PHE A 168 1.96 10.82 1.42
C PHE A 168 0.96 10.36 2.47
N LEU A 169 1.21 9.22 3.12
CA LEU A 169 0.34 8.64 4.14
C LEU A 169 0.11 9.62 5.31
N GLN A 170 1.16 10.29 5.78
CA GLN A 170 1.04 11.28 6.85
C GLN A 170 0.23 12.52 6.43
N ARG A 171 0.47 13.04 5.23
CA ARG A 171 -0.33 14.17 4.70
C ARG A 171 -1.79 13.77 4.56
N TYR A 172 -2.06 12.58 4.04
CA TYR A 172 -3.41 12.04 3.88
C TYR A 172 -4.15 11.95 5.23
N VAL A 173 -3.51 11.35 6.24
CA VAL A 173 -4.09 11.25 7.59
C VAL A 173 -4.40 12.63 8.17
N ARG A 174 -3.50 13.61 8.02
CA ARG A 174 -3.71 14.98 8.54
C ARG A 174 -4.85 15.69 7.83
N LYS A 175 -4.91 15.59 6.50
CA LYS A 175 -5.94 16.22 5.66
C LYS A 175 -7.33 15.67 5.97
N HIS A 176 -7.44 14.37 6.12
CA HIS A 176 -8.72 13.66 6.32
C HIS A 176 -9.01 13.32 7.78
N TRP A 177 -8.31 13.94 8.73
CA TRP A 177 -8.38 13.60 10.15
C TRP A 177 -9.80 13.63 10.73
N SER A 178 -10.60 14.66 10.39
CA SER A 178 -11.97 14.80 10.90
C SER A 178 -12.84 13.55 10.67
N MET A 179 -12.57 12.83 9.60
CA MET A 179 -13.25 11.63 9.20
C MET A 179 -12.53 10.38 9.72
N LEU A 180 -11.21 10.28 9.46
CA LEU A 180 -10.42 9.09 9.76
C LEU A 180 -10.40 8.76 11.26
N ARG A 181 -10.46 9.77 12.13
CA ARG A 181 -10.47 9.57 13.60
C ARG A 181 -11.63 8.73 14.10
N HIS A 182 -12.71 8.59 13.33
CA HIS A 182 -13.90 7.82 13.69
C HIS A 182 -13.88 6.39 13.11
N LEU A 183 -12.89 6.07 12.26
CA LEU A 183 -12.75 4.77 11.62
C LEU A 183 -11.81 3.88 12.42
N GLN A 184 -12.08 2.57 12.36
CA GLN A 184 -11.16 1.54 12.87
C GLN A 184 -10.45 0.91 11.68
N PHE A 185 -9.13 1.06 11.66
CA PHE A 185 -8.30 0.45 10.64
C PHE A 185 -7.73 -0.87 11.15
N LYS A 186 -7.94 -1.93 10.39
CA LYS A 186 -7.37 -3.25 10.68
C LYS A 186 -5.97 -3.42 10.07
N ASP A 187 -5.63 -2.58 9.09
CA ASP A 187 -4.28 -2.54 8.53
C ASP A 187 -3.29 -2.05 9.59
N PRO A 188 -2.22 -2.82 9.91
CA PRO A 188 -1.29 -2.49 10.99
C PRO A 188 -0.52 -1.19 10.74
N ALA A 189 -0.07 -0.96 9.51
CA ALA A 189 0.74 0.21 9.18
C ALA A 189 -0.10 1.49 9.27
N PHE A 190 -1.30 1.47 8.68
CA PHE A 190 -2.21 2.60 8.74
C PHE A 190 -2.71 2.86 10.17
N GLY A 191 -3.02 1.79 10.91
CA GLY A 191 -3.41 1.87 12.33
C GLY A 191 -2.31 2.49 13.20
N PHE A 192 -1.05 2.17 12.94
CA PHE A 192 0.09 2.77 13.61
C PHE A 192 0.23 4.27 13.31
N LEU A 193 0.09 4.67 12.03
CA LEU A 193 0.10 6.09 11.63
C LEU A 193 -1.02 6.89 12.29
N MET A 194 -2.22 6.30 12.39
CA MET A 194 -3.34 6.90 13.11
C MET A 194 -3.03 7.10 14.60
N THR A 195 -2.36 6.14 15.23
CA THR A 195 -1.94 6.23 16.63
C THR A 195 -0.93 7.35 16.83
N LEU A 196 0.06 7.48 15.94
CA LEU A 196 1.03 8.59 15.98
C LEU A 196 0.35 9.95 15.84
N GLU A 197 -0.60 10.07 14.92
CA GLU A 197 -1.31 11.36 14.72
C GLU A 197 -2.24 11.68 15.92
N LYS A 198 -2.87 10.68 16.54
CA LYS A 198 -3.61 10.87 17.80
C LYS A 198 -2.71 11.38 18.92
N ALA A 199 -1.54 10.77 19.11
CA ALA A 199 -0.56 11.19 20.11
C ALA A 199 -0.09 12.63 19.90
N ARG A 200 0.23 13.01 18.65
CA ARG A 200 0.61 14.40 18.30
C ARG A 200 -0.47 15.41 18.65
N ARG A 201 -1.73 15.10 18.38
CA ARG A 201 -2.87 15.99 18.65
C ARG A 201 -3.22 16.06 20.13
N GLY A 202 -3.09 14.94 20.86
CA GLY A 202 -3.27 14.91 22.31
C GLY A 202 -2.21 15.72 23.06
N GLY A 203 -0.96 15.71 22.58
CA GLY A 203 0.14 16.49 23.16
C GLY A 203 0.08 18.00 22.82
N ALA A 204 -0.60 18.39 21.75
CA ALA A 204 -0.70 19.80 21.35
C ALA A 204 -1.57 20.66 22.30
N GLY A 205 -2.42 20.03 23.13
CA GLY A 205 -3.21 20.72 24.16
C GLY A 205 -2.41 21.09 25.42
N ARG A 206 -1.21 20.58 25.56
CA ARG A 206 -0.30 20.82 26.72
C ARG A 206 1.03 21.44 26.26
N ARG A 207 1.00 22.57 25.57
CA ARG A 207 2.21 23.37 25.34
C ARG A 207 2.56 24.09 26.63
N GLY A 208 3.43 23.48 27.42
CA GLY A 208 3.97 24.11 28.63
C GLY A 208 5.04 23.27 29.33
N GLU A 209 4.95 21.98 29.31
CA GLU A 209 5.93 21.14 30.02
C GLU A 209 6.31 19.93 29.18
N ALA A 210 7.53 19.90 28.67
CA ALA A 210 8.20 18.68 28.22
C ALA A 210 8.47 17.83 29.45
N GLY A 211 7.56 16.92 29.80
CA GLY A 211 7.70 16.10 30.98
C GLY A 211 6.95 14.78 30.86
N VAL A 212 7.60 13.75 31.30
CA VAL A 212 6.98 12.45 31.57
C VAL A 212 5.98 12.66 32.70
N GLU A 213 4.67 12.58 32.42
CA GLU A 213 3.64 12.62 33.47
C GLU A 213 3.67 11.29 34.22
N ILE A 214 4.43 11.25 35.30
CA ILE A 214 4.34 10.13 36.26
C ILE A 214 3.07 10.37 37.08
N VAL A 215 2.00 9.61 36.76
CA VAL A 215 0.81 9.61 37.59
C VAL A 215 1.18 8.96 38.93
N SER A 216 1.52 9.78 39.91
CA SER A 216 1.68 9.34 41.29
C SER A 216 0.29 8.99 41.83
N SER A 217 0.02 7.71 42.00
CA SER A 217 -1.15 7.25 42.75
C SER A 217 -0.94 7.65 44.21
N LYS A 218 -1.60 8.72 44.66
CA LYS A 218 -1.71 8.98 46.12
C LYS A 218 -2.38 7.78 46.75
N PRO A 219 -1.80 7.21 47.84
CA PRO A 219 -2.46 6.16 48.58
C PRO A 219 -3.79 6.70 49.14
N ARG A 220 -4.87 5.95 48.96
CA ARG A 220 -6.16 6.27 49.60
C ARG A 220 -5.97 6.26 51.12
N PRO A 221 -6.49 7.27 51.84
CA PRO A 221 -6.48 7.22 53.29
C PRO A 221 -7.28 6.00 53.76
N ALA A 222 -6.71 5.29 54.72
CA ALA A 222 -7.36 4.15 55.36
C ALA A 222 -8.68 4.61 55.98
N HIS A 223 -9.78 4.04 55.54
CA HIS A 223 -11.09 4.21 56.20
C HIS A 223 -11.04 3.52 57.57
N ASP A 224 -11.11 4.33 58.63
CA ASP A 224 -11.35 3.88 59.98
C ASP A 224 -12.67 3.05 60.02
N ARG A 225 -12.56 1.80 60.38
CA ARG A 225 -13.72 0.97 60.70
C ARG A 225 -14.18 1.30 62.13
N PRO A 226 -15.46 1.62 62.32
CA PRO A 226 -15.99 1.77 63.67
C PRO A 226 -15.98 0.43 64.43
N PRO A 227 -15.79 0.45 65.77
CA PRO A 227 -15.73 -0.77 66.58
C PRO A 227 -17.10 -1.49 66.58
N ARG A 228 -17.06 -2.80 66.42
CA ARG A 228 -18.23 -3.66 66.58
C ARG A 228 -18.60 -3.74 68.07
N ARG A 229 -19.83 -3.43 68.36
CA ARG A 229 -20.49 -3.83 69.66
C ARG A 229 -21.16 -5.18 69.46
#